data_6e6f09a169c616e09daf1fc301761bc8
#
_entry.id   6e6f09a169c616e09daf1fc301761bc8
#
_cell.length_a   1.000
_cell.length_b   1.000
_cell.length_c   1.000
_cell.angle_alpha   90.00
_cell.angle_beta   90.00
_cell.angle_gamma   90.00
#
_symmetry.space_group_name_H-M   'P 1'
#
loop_
_entity.id
_entity.type
_entity.pdbx_description
1 polymer ?
#
loop_
_entity_poly.entity_id
_entity_poly.type
_entity_poly.pdbx_seq_one_letter_code
_entity_poly.pdbx_strand_id
1 'polypeptide(L)'
;CYSRHQYAELVFNQKVPTWIACHRHAFESWGGVPGRIVPDNLKAAVLQVLVDDLTLGEPYRRMAQHYGFMISPTRPGTPRHKGKVENGVHYVQRNFMAGQQFADLRAANERLATWVREKAGTRDHGTTHQPPLLLFSQQEAAALLPLPRDHFTLCEIKPVKVHLDCHVTIAGSYYSVPFRYVGQTLDAHIGERVVQLFCSQELVAT
;
A
#
# COMPACT_ATOMS: atom_id res chain seq x y z
N CYS A 1 -8.31 12.23 8.46
CA CYS A 1 -9.47 11.71 9.24
C CYS A 1 -10.41 12.79 9.81
N TYR A 2 -10.27 14.04 9.40
CA TYR A 2 -11.19 15.10 9.78
C TYR A 2 -12.53 14.93 9.04
N SER A 3 -12.47 14.83 7.72
CA SER A 3 -13.64 14.72 6.84
C SER A 3 -14.46 13.43 7.00
N ARG A 4 -13.87 12.37 7.52
CA ARG A 4 -14.45 11.01 7.52
C ARG A 4 -14.63 10.42 6.12
N HIS A 5 -14.07 11.06 5.09
CA HIS A 5 -14.00 10.44 3.77
C HIS A 5 -13.18 9.16 3.83
N GLN A 6 -13.64 8.13 3.12
CA GLN A 6 -13.02 6.79 3.17
C GLN A 6 -12.76 6.27 1.76
N TYR A 7 -11.73 5.47 1.65
CA TYR A 7 -11.51 4.51 0.57
C TYR A 7 -11.83 3.12 1.11
N ALA A 8 -12.40 2.27 0.30
CA ALA A 8 -12.68 0.88 0.63
C ALA A 8 -12.45 -0.02 -0.59
N GLU A 9 -11.86 -1.18 -0.36
CA GLU A 9 -11.56 -2.17 -1.36
C GLU A 9 -11.74 -3.57 -0.76
N LEU A 10 -12.32 -4.48 -1.53
CA LEU A 10 -12.44 -5.90 -1.17
C LEU A 10 -11.25 -6.66 -1.74
N VAL A 11 -10.67 -7.54 -0.95
CA VAL A 11 -9.51 -8.34 -1.32
C VAL A 11 -9.66 -9.78 -0.86
N PHE A 12 -9.05 -10.73 -1.57
CA PHE A 12 -9.11 -12.15 -1.20
C PHE A 12 -8.17 -12.55 -0.06
N ASN A 13 -7.14 -11.75 0.21
CA ASN A 13 -6.16 -12.07 1.23
C ASN A 13 -5.62 -10.80 1.91
N GLN A 14 -4.96 -10.99 3.05
CA GLN A 14 -4.36 -9.93 3.86
C GLN A 14 -2.81 -9.99 3.83
N LYS A 15 -2.23 -10.46 2.72
CA LYS A 15 -0.77 -10.53 2.55
C LYS A 15 -0.18 -9.13 2.37
N VAL A 16 1.10 -8.99 2.71
CA VAL A 16 1.84 -7.71 2.60
C VAL A 16 1.75 -7.07 1.20
N PRO A 17 1.92 -7.82 0.09
CA PRO A 17 1.76 -7.24 -1.25
C PRO A 17 0.37 -6.66 -1.48
N THR A 18 -0.68 -7.38 -1.08
CA THR A 18 -2.07 -6.93 -1.21
C THR A 18 -2.33 -5.67 -0.39
N TRP A 19 -1.84 -5.64 0.84
CA TRP A 19 -1.98 -4.49 1.74
C TRP A 19 -1.25 -3.24 1.19
N ILE A 20 -0.05 -3.39 0.64
CA ILE A 20 0.68 -2.32 -0.06
C ILE A 20 -0.11 -1.84 -1.29
N ALA A 21 -0.67 -2.76 -2.09
CA ALA A 21 -1.50 -2.41 -3.24
C ALA A 21 -2.73 -1.59 -2.83
N CYS A 22 -3.42 -1.98 -1.75
CA CYS A 22 -4.56 -1.22 -1.22
C CYS A 22 -4.20 0.22 -0.83
N HIS A 23 -3.00 0.45 -0.25
CA HIS A 23 -2.52 1.81 0.04
C HIS A 23 -2.32 2.62 -1.23
N ARG A 24 -1.68 2.03 -2.24
CA ARG A 24 -1.48 2.67 -3.53
C ARG A 24 -2.81 3.08 -4.16
N HIS A 25 -3.77 2.15 -4.25
CA HIS A 25 -5.09 2.43 -4.80
C HIS A 25 -5.83 3.52 -4.01
N ALA A 26 -5.67 3.55 -2.69
CA ALA A 26 -6.23 4.62 -1.86
C ALA A 26 -5.61 5.99 -2.20
N PHE A 27 -4.29 6.07 -2.35
CA PHE A 27 -3.60 7.32 -2.72
C PHE A 27 -4.02 7.80 -4.10
N GLU A 28 -4.12 6.91 -5.06
CA GLU A 28 -4.62 7.18 -6.41
C GLU A 28 -6.07 7.68 -6.39
N SER A 29 -6.92 7.04 -5.59
CA SER A 29 -8.33 7.43 -5.42
C SER A 29 -8.49 8.82 -4.80
N TRP A 30 -7.60 9.23 -3.90
CA TRP A 30 -7.62 10.55 -3.27
C TRP A 30 -6.89 11.62 -4.09
N GLY A 31 -6.12 11.23 -5.11
CA GLY A 31 -5.29 12.13 -5.90
C GLY A 31 -4.07 12.65 -5.16
N GLY A 32 -3.63 11.98 -4.08
CA GLY A 32 -2.48 12.39 -3.29
C GLY A 32 -2.25 11.49 -2.08
N VAL A 33 -1.15 11.74 -1.37
CA VAL A 33 -0.68 10.93 -0.25
C VAL A 33 -0.88 11.66 1.08
N PRO A 34 -1.55 11.06 2.07
CA PRO A 34 -1.60 11.65 3.41
C PRO A 34 -0.20 11.75 4.02
N GLY A 35 0.19 12.92 4.54
CA GLY A 35 1.51 13.12 5.15
C GLY A 35 1.77 12.22 6.36
N ARG A 36 0.72 11.63 6.97
CA ARG A 36 0.82 10.69 8.08
C ARG A 36 -0.21 9.58 7.96
N ILE A 37 0.24 8.34 8.09
CA ILE A 37 -0.61 7.16 8.13
C ILE A 37 -0.53 6.53 9.52
N VAL A 38 -1.70 6.27 10.09
CA VAL A 38 -1.86 5.58 11.36
C VAL A 38 -2.42 4.20 11.05
N PRO A 39 -1.56 3.17 10.88
CA PRO A 39 -2.06 1.83 10.65
C PRO A 39 -2.82 1.38 11.91
N ASP A 40 -4.03 0.83 11.70
CA ASP A 40 -4.71 0.13 12.78
C ASP A 40 -3.93 -1.15 13.08
N ASN A 41 -3.90 -1.53 14.35
CA ASN A 41 -3.42 -2.83 14.76
C ASN A 41 -4.32 -3.91 14.11
N LEU A 42 -4.09 -4.20 12.83
CA LEU A 42 -4.51 -5.45 12.25
C LEU A 42 -3.91 -6.55 13.12
N LYS A 43 -4.71 -6.93 14.19
CA LYS A 43 -4.38 -7.93 15.21
C LYS A 43 -2.87 -8.08 15.35
N ALA A 44 -2.28 -7.45 16.34
CA ALA A 44 -0.91 -7.62 16.84
C ALA A 44 0.16 -8.26 15.91
N ALA A 45 -0.26 -9.13 14.99
CA ALA A 45 0.58 -9.89 14.09
C ALA A 45 1.18 -9.07 12.94
N VAL A 46 0.46 -8.13 12.32
CA VAL A 46 1.05 -7.37 11.20
C VAL A 46 1.90 -6.21 11.70
N LEU A 47 1.55 -5.59 12.83
CA LEU A 47 2.40 -4.54 13.41
C LEU A 47 3.51 -5.11 14.29
N GLN A 48 3.29 -6.22 14.98
CA GLN A 48 4.37 -6.94 15.66
C GLN A 48 5.37 -7.46 14.62
N VAL A 49 4.87 -8.02 13.53
CA VAL A 49 5.65 -8.40 12.34
C VAL A 49 6.26 -7.17 11.63
N LEU A 50 5.62 -6.00 11.63
CA LEU A 50 6.18 -4.74 11.10
C LEU A 50 7.21 -4.08 12.03
N VAL A 51 7.18 -4.37 13.34
CA VAL A 51 8.08 -3.76 14.34
C VAL A 51 9.15 -4.75 14.79
N ASP A 52 8.79 -6.03 14.99
CA ASP A 52 9.70 -7.06 15.53
C ASP A 52 10.36 -7.90 14.42
N ASP A 53 9.72 -8.03 13.24
CA ASP A 53 10.32 -8.68 12.08
C ASP A 53 10.84 -7.63 11.08
N LEU A 54 12.14 -7.42 11.09
CA LEU A 54 12.87 -6.53 10.19
C LEU A 54 12.59 -6.82 8.71
N THR A 55 12.21 -8.05 8.36
CA THR A 55 11.98 -8.47 6.97
C THR A 55 10.62 -8.04 6.43
N LEU A 56 9.58 -8.00 7.27
CA LEU A 56 8.23 -7.59 6.86
C LEU A 56 7.95 -6.08 7.07
N GLY A 57 8.67 -5.47 8.00
CA GLY A 57 8.64 -4.01 8.22
C GLY A 57 9.32 -3.22 7.11
N GLU A 58 10.33 -3.79 6.49
CA GLU A 58 11.14 -3.15 5.45
C GLU A 58 10.32 -2.75 4.19
N PRO A 59 9.48 -3.60 3.60
CA PRO A 59 8.64 -3.23 2.45
C PRO A 59 7.75 -2.02 2.73
N TYR A 60 7.16 -1.93 3.92
CA TYR A 60 6.31 -0.81 4.27
C TYR A 60 7.08 0.48 4.54
N ARG A 61 8.26 0.39 5.16
CA ARG A 61 9.16 1.54 5.33
C ARG A 61 9.62 2.09 3.98
N ARG A 62 9.99 1.21 3.03
CA ARG A 62 10.35 1.59 1.66
C ARG A 62 9.19 2.26 0.94
N MET A 63 7.96 1.74 1.10
CA MET A 63 6.76 2.38 0.59
C MET A 63 6.55 3.77 1.21
N ALA A 64 6.71 3.91 2.52
CA ALA A 64 6.58 5.18 3.21
C ALA A 64 7.62 6.20 2.74
N GLN A 65 8.87 5.76 2.53
CA GLN A 65 9.93 6.58 1.99
C GLN A 65 9.65 7.01 0.54
N HIS A 66 9.16 6.09 -0.31
CA HIS A 66 8.83 6.38 -1.70
C HIS A 66 7.71 7.42 -1.84
N TYR A 67 6.66 7.29 -1.03
CA TYR A 67 5.51 8.21 -1.05
C TYR A 67 5.67 9.42 -0.13
N GLY A 68 6.70 9.48 0.69
CA GLY A 68 7.00 10.61 1.59
C GLY A 68 6.08 10.69 2.82
N PHE A 69 5.35 9.64 3.19
CA PHE A 69 4.49 9.68 4.36
C PHE A 69 5.16 9.15 5.63
N MET A 70 4.71 9.66 6.77
CA MET A 70 5.17 9.23 8.08
C MET A 70 4.30 8.10 8.63
N ILE A 71 4.92 6.99 9.03
CA ILE A 71 4.24 5.90 9.75
C ILE A 71 4.12 6.30 11.21
N SER A 72 2.90 6.35 11.75
CA SER A 72 2.61 6.69 13.13
C SER A 72 1.77 5.57 13.78
N PRO A 73 2.40 4.53 14.31
CA PRO A 73 1.67 3.42 14.92
C PRO A 73 0.84 3.91 16.12
N THR A 74 -0.34 3.32 16.28
CA THR A 74 -1.17 3.58 17.46
C THR A 74 -0.48 3.03 18.70
N ARG A 75 -0.40 3.86 19.77
CA ARG A 75 0.09 3.37 21.07
C ARG A 75 -0.84 2.28 21.60
N PRO A 76 -0.30 1.15 22.09
CA PRO A 76 -1.11 0.17 22.81
C PRO A 76 -1.94 0.83 23.90
N GLY A 77 -3.23 0.48 24.02
CA GLY A 77 -4.10 1.01 25.07
C GLY A 77 -4.82 2.34 24.77
N THR A 78 -4.77 2.86 23.55
CA THR A 78 -5.57 4.04 23.15
C THR A 78 -6.79 3.63 22.28
N PRO A 79 -7.96 3.35 22.89
CA PRO A 79 -9.13 2.83 22.15
C PRO A 79 -9.72 3.79 21.11
N ARG A 80 -9.48 5.09 21.27
CA ARG A 80 -10.11 6.15 20.44
C ARG A 80 -9.71 6.12 18.96
N HIS A 81 -8.56 5.58 18.62
CA HIS A 81 -8.10 5.49 17.22
C HIS A 81 -8.66 4.26 16.50
N LYS A 82 -8.85 3.15 17.22
CA LYS A 82 -9.35 1.88 16.71
C LYS A 82 -10.81 1.96 16.25
N GLY A 83 -11.66 2.63 17.00
CA GLY A 83 -13.09 2.75 16.71
C GLY A 83 -13.44 3.39 15.36
N LYS A 84 -12.55 4.23 14.80
CA LYS A 84 -12.83 4.90 13.51
C LYS A 84 -12.76 3.95 12.32
N VAL A 85 -11.74 3.11 12.27
CA VAL A 85 -11.53 2.14 11.18
C VAL A 85 -12.56 1.01 11.30
N GLU A 86 -12.74 0.48 12.50
CA GLU A 86 -13.76 -0.56 12.75
C GLU A 86 -15.16 -0.09 12.35
N ASN A 87 -15.54 1.12 12.73
CA ASN A 87 -16.82 1.71 12.33
C ASN A 87 -16.93 1.89 10.80
N GLY A 88 -15.83 2.25 10.11
CA GLY A 88 -15.78 2.33 8.66
C GLY A 88 -16.02 0.97 8.00
N VAL A 89 -15.33 -0.08 8.47
CA VAL A 89 -15.50 -1.45 7.99
C VAL A 89 -16.93 -1.94 8.22
N HIS A 90 -17.46 -1.78 9.44
CA HIS A 90 -18.84 -2.16 9.75
C HIS A 90 -19.88 -1.39 8.91
N TYR A 91 -19.59 -0.11 8.61
CA TYR A 91 -20.46 0.68 7.76
C TYR A 91 -20.52 0.13 6.34
N VAL A 92 -19.39 -0.24 5.74
CA VAL A 92 -19.33 -0.89 4.42
C VAL A 92 -20.06 -2.24 4.45
N GLN A 93 -19.78 -3.06 5.45
CA GLN A 93 -20.40 -4.38 5.57
C GLN A 93 -21.93 -4.31 5.66
N ARG A 94 -22.46 -3.43 6.51
CA ARG A 94 -23.90 -3.32 6.75
C ARG A 94 -24.67 -2.61 5.62
N ASN A 95 -24.05 -1.63 4.98
CA ASN A 95 -24.77 -0.75 4.05
C ASN A 95 -24.43 -1.02 2.58
N PHE A 96 -23.30 -1.67 2.28
CA PHE A 96 -22.93 -2.02 0.92
C PHE A 96 -22.97 -3.53 0.68
N MET A 97 -22.40 -4.35 1.58
CA MET A 97 -22.28 -5.79 1.32
C MET A 97 -23.54 -6.58 1.65
N ALA A 98 -24.32 -6.13 2.63
CA ALA A 98 -25.50 -6.87 3.09
C ALA A 98 -26.50 -7.10 1.95
N GLY A 99 -26.83 -8.38 1.68
CA GLY A 99 -27.78 -8.78 0.65
C GLY A 99 -27.32 -8.62 -0.80
N GLN A 100 -26.06 -8.27 -1.04
CA GLN A 100 -25.51 -8.11 -2.39
C GLN A 100 -24.87 -9.41 -2.89
N GLN A 101 -25.03 -9.63 -4.20
CA GLN A 101 -24.28 -10.65 -4.95
C GLN A 101 -23.46 -9.96 -6.04
N PHE A 102 -22.24 -10.43 -6.24
CA PHE A 102 -21.30 -9.88 -7.21
C PHE A 102 -20.83 -11.00 -8.14
N ALA A 103 -20.64 -10.69 -9.41
CA ALA A 103 -20.15 -11.66 -10.40
C ALA A 103 -18.70 -12.08 -10.09
N ASP A 104 -17.87 -11.09 -9.72
CA ASP A 104 -16.47 -11.29 -9.36
C ASP A 104 -15.99 -10.13 -8.45
N LEU A 105 -14.73 -10.23 -8.00
CA LEU A 105 -14.10 -9.22 -7.14
C LEU A 105 -13.98 -7.85 -7.83
N ARG A 106 -13.72 -7.83 -9.12
CA ARG A 106 -13.58 -6.60 -9.90
C ARG A 106 -14.90 -5.85 -9.93
N ALA A 107 -15.99 -6.53 -10.32
CA ALA A 107 -17.32 -5.95 -10.33
C ALA A 107 -17.76 -5.47 -8.94
N ALA A 108 -17.39 -6.21 -7.88
CA ALA A 108 -17.64 -5.80 -6.51
C ALA A 108 -16.91 -4.51 -6.15
N ASN A 109 -15.63 -4.38 -6.50
CA ASN A 109 -14.83 -3.20 -6.21
C ASN A 109 -15.25 -1.98 -7.05
N GLU A 110 -15.61 -2.13 -8.31
CA GLU A 110 -16.17 -1.06 -9.14
C GLU A 110 -17.46 -0.49 -8.53
N ARG A 111 -18.36 -1.37 -8.09
CA ARG A 111 -19.60 -0.97 -7.39
C ARG A 111 -19.33 -0.34 -6.04
N LEU A 112 -18.36 -0.87 -5.29
CA LEU A 112 -17.95 -0.32 -3.99
C LEU A 112 -17.37 1.10 -4.14
N ALA A 113 -16.50 1.32 -5.11
CA ALA A 113 -15.92 2.64 -5.40
C ALA A 113 -17.01 3.67 -5.76
N THR A 114 -17.97 3.28 -6.59
CA THR A 114 -19.13 4.12 -6.93
C THR A 114 -19.97 4.42 -5.69
N TRP A 115 -20.27 3.41 -4.89
CA TRP A 115 -21.05 3.57 -3.66
C TRP A 115 -20.34 4.45 -2.63
N VAL A 116 -19.03 4.30 -2.47
CA VAL A 116 -18.22 5.17 -1.56
C VAL A 116 -18.32 6.62 -2.00
N ARG A 117 -18.23 6.91 -3.29
CA ARG A 117 -18.31 8.28 -3.82
C ARG A 117 -19.72 8.84 -3.72
N GLU A 118 -20.74 8.10 -4.16
CA GLU A 118 -22.08 8.62 -4.39
C GLU A 118 -23.02 8.49 -3.19
N LYS A 119 -22.75 7.54 -2.30
CA LYS A 119 -23.58 7.31 -1.11
C LYS A 119 -22.83 7.63 0.18
N ALA A 120 -21.70 6.97 0.42
CA ALA A 120 -20.94 7.18 1.66
C ALA A 120 -20.31 8.58 1.74
N GLY A 121 -19.86 9.11 0.61
CA GLY A 121 -19.23 10.42 0.53
C GLY A 121 -20.18 11.61 0.59
N THR A 122 -21.44 11.42 0.18
CA THR A 122 -22.44 12.50 0.06
C THR A 122 -23.46 12.56 1.21
N ARG A 123 -23.50 11.50 2.04
CA ARG A 123 -24.41 11.48 3.20
C ARG A 123 -24.01 12.48 4.26
N ASP A 124 -24.95 12.94 5.05
CA ASP A 124 -24.65 13.63 6.31
C ASP A 124 -23.99 12.66 7.30
N HIS A 125 -22.78 12.97 7.72
CA HIS A 125 -22.04 12.14 8.65
C HIS A 125 -22.40 12.48 10.10
N GLY A 126 -22.81 11.49 10.90
CA GLY A 126 -23.32 11.66 12.25
C GLY A 126 -22.41 12.39 13.24
N THR A 127 -21.10 12.53 12.96
CA THR A 127 -20.16 13.28 13.80
C THR A 127 -19.85 14.67 13.27
N THR A 128 -19.74 14.82 11.94
CA THR A 128 -19.33 16.07 11.30
C THR A 128 -20.53 16.90 10.85
N HIS A 129 -21.72 16.28 10.76
CA HIS A 129 -22.94 16.87 10.23
C HIS A 129 -22.76 17.52 8.85
N GLN A 130 -21.84 16.98 8.07
CA GLN A 130 -21.55 17.42 6.70
C GLN A 130 -21.15 16.21 5.85
N PRO A 131 -21.31 16.30 4.51
CA PRO A 131 -20.88 15.25 3.59
C PRO A 131 -19.36 15.04 3.64
N PRO A 132 -18.89 13.80 3.86
CA PRO A 132 -17.45 13.48 3.94
C PRO A 132 -16.64 13.94 2.73
N LEU A 133 -17.17 13.74 1.53
CA LEU A 133 -16.47 14.12 0.29
C LEU A 133 -16.31 15.63 0.16
N LEU A 134 -17.32 16.40 0.57
CA LEU A 134 -17.28 17.86 0.57
C LEU A 134 -16.20 18.37 1.54
N LEU A 135 -16.20 17.86 2.77
CA LEU A 135 -15.16 18.21 3.76
C LEU A 135 -13.76 17.81 3.30
N PHE A 136 -13.63 16.64 2.67
CA PHE A 136 -12.36 16.20 2.11
C PHE A 136 -11.85 17.18 1.06
N SER A 137 -12.67 17.51 0.07
CA SER A 137 -12.29 18.41 -1.02
C SER A 137 -11.93 19.82 -0.55
N GLN A 138 -12.64 20.33 0.46
CA GLN A 138 -12.43 21.67 0.99
C GLN A 138 -11.27 21.80 1.97
N GLN A 139 -10.99 20.75 2.77
CA GLN A 139 -10.09 20.85 3.93
C GLN A 139 -8.87 19.94 3.85
N GLU A 140 -9.01 18.74 3.27
CA GLU A 140 -7.95 17.73 3.32
C GLU A 140 -7.22 17.55 1.98
N ALA A 141 -7.89 17.72 0.86
CA ALA A 141 -7.30 17.47 -0.46
C ALA A 141 -6.05 18.33 -0.73
N ALA A 142 -6.10 19.62 -0.35
CA ALA A 142 -4.96 20.54 -0.53
C ALA A 142 -3.77 20.24 0.40
N ALA A 143 -3.97 19.44 1.44
CA ALA A 143 -2.92 19.05 2.39
C ALA A 143 -2.26 17.71 2.05
N LEU A 144 -2.70 17.04 0.99
CA LEU A 144 -2.08 15.81 0.52
C LEU A 144 -0.74 16.11 -0.17
N LEU A 145 0.22 15.22 0.04
CA LEU A 145 1.47 15.23 -0.73
C LEU A 145 1.18 14.81 -2.17
N PRO A 146 1.95 15.30 -3.15
CA PRO A 146 1.78 14.91 -4.55
C PRO A 146 2.07 13.42 -4.74
N LEU A 147 1.35 12.79 -5.66
CA LEU A 147 1.67 11.44 -6.09
C LEU A 147 2.99 11.45 -6.88
N PRO A 148 3.95 10.56 -6.57
CA PRO A 148 5.13 10.37 -7.41
C PRO A 148 4.72 9.87 -8.81
N ARG A 149 5.57 10.13 -9.80
CA ARG A 149 5.33 9.67 -11.18
C ARG A 149 5.31 8.15 -11.29
N ASP A 150 6.19 7.50 -10.55
CA ASP A 150 6.33 6.05 -10.58
C ASP A 150 5.60 5.44 -9.38
N HIS A 151 4.88 4.36 -9.62
CA HIS A 151 4.24 3.61 -8.56
C HIS A 151 5.27 2.82 -7.75
N PHE A 152 5.07 2.77 -6.45
CA PHE A 152 5.86 1.86 -5.61
C PHE A 152 5.57 0.42 -6.01
N THR A 153 6.62 -0.30 -6.39
CA THR A 153 6.56 -1.73 -6.69
C THR A 153 7.29 -2.49 -5.59
N LEU A 154 6.61 -3.45 -4.98
CA LEU A 154 7.23 -4.35 -4.03
C LEU A 154 8.22 -5.23 -4.79
N CYS A 155 9.49 -5.17 -4.40
CA CYS A 155 10.52 -6.06 -4.90
C CYS A 155 11.27 -6.71 -3.72
N GLU A 156 11.62 -7.98 -3.89
CA GLU A 156 12.56 -8.66 -3.02
C GLU A 156 13.97 -8.24 -3.41
N ILE A 157 14.80 -7.88 -2.44
CA ILE A 157 16.20 -7.55 -2.70
C ILE A 157 17.05 -8.71 -2.19
N LYS A 158 17.88 -9.26 -3.09
CA LYS A 158 18.83 -10.32 -2.76
C LYS A 158 20.21 -10.02 -3.33
N PRO A 159 21.29 -10.20 -2.55
CA PRO A 159 22.62 -10.19 -3.11
C PRO A 159 22.82 -11.42 -4.01
N VAL A 160 23.32 -11.20 -5.21
CA VAL A 160 23.63 -12.25 -6.19
C VAL A 160 25.03 -12.08 -6.72
N LYS A 161 25.79 -13.18 -6.83
CA LYS A 161 27.14 -13.16 -7.37
C LYS A 161 27.13 -13.35 -8.87
N VAL A 162 27.89 -12.53 -9.59
CA VAL A 162 28.08 -12.70 -11.04
C VAL A 162 29.07 -13.81 -11.30
N HIS A 163 28.67 -14.82 -12.05
CA HIS A 163 29.50 -15.95 -12.45
C HIS A 163 30.48 -15.58 -13.57
N LEU A 164 31.47 -16.47 -13.84
CA LEU A 164 32.48 -16.26 -14.89
C LEU A 164 31.88 -16.21 -16.30
N ASP A 165 30.72 -16.79 -16.50
CA ASP A 165 29.94 -16.78 -17.74
C ASP A 165 29.09 -15.52 -17.92
N CYS A 166 29.34 -14.48 -17.12
CA CYS A 166 28.61 -13.22 -17.17
C CYS A 166 27.11 -13.32 -16.83
N HIS A 167 26.71 -14.29 -16.00
CA HIS A 167 25.32 -14.45 -15.57
C HIS A 167 25.19 -14.42 -14.04
N VAL A 168 24.00 -14.06 -13.59
CA VAL A 168 23.53 -14.31 -12.22
C VAL A 168 22.36 -15.30 -12.27
N THR A 169 22.22 -16.14 -11.26
CA THR A 169 21.11 -17.10 -11.15
C THR A 169 20.10 -16.61 -10.12
N ILE A 170 18.84 -16.44 -10.54
CA ILE A 170 17.74 -16.01 -9.69
C ILE A 170 16.55 -16.94 -9.93
N ALA A 171 16.08 -17.61 -8.88
CA ALA A 171 14.96 -18.56 -8.93
C ALA A 171 15.07 -19.59 -10.08
N GLY A 172 16.29 -20.07 -10.36
CA GLY A 172 16.56 -21.05 -11.42
C GLY A 172 16.68 -20.48 -12.85
N SER A 173 16.53 -19.16 -13.00
CA SER A 173 16.70 -18.48 -14.30
C SER A 173 18.05 -17.74 -14.34
N TYR A 174 18.61 -17.62 -15.53
CA TYR A 174 19.87 -16.93 -15.79
C TYR A 174 19.61 -15.54 -16.37
N TYR A 175 20.30 -14.54 -15.81
CA TYR A 175 20.21 -13.15 -16.25
C TYR A 175 21.60 -12.66 -16.63
N SER A 176 21.75 -12.15 -17.85
CA SER A 176 23.01 -11.65 -18.37
C SER A 176 23.43 -10.35 -17.69
N VAL A 177 24.71 -10.22 -17.42
CA VAL A 177 25.32 -9.03 -16.80
C VAL A 177 26.57 -8.65 -17.61
N PRO A 178 26.89 -7.36 -17.79
CA PRO A 178 28.11 -6.95 -18.45
C PRO A 178 29.34 -7.55 -17.78
N PHE A 179 30.31 -8.01 -18.61
CA PHE A 179 31.49 -8.77 -18.16
C PHE A 179 32.31 -8.07 -17.06
N ARG A 180 32.31 -6.74 -17.03
CA ARG A 180 33.01 -5.90 -16.04
C ARG A 180 32.58 -6.16 -14.59
N TYR A 181 31.44 -6.80 -14.38
CA TYR A 181 30.93 -7.15 -13.05
C TYR A 181 31.19 -8.61 -12.65
N VAL A 182 31.87 -9.38 -13.50
CA VAL A 182 32.24 -10.78 -13.18
C VAL A 182 32.96 -10.88 -11.84
N GLY A 183 32.52 -11.80 -10.99
CA GLY A 183 33.05 -12.01 -9.65
C GLY A 183 32.52 -11.04 -8.58
N GLN A 184 31.85 -9.98 -8.96
CA GLN A 184 31.22 -9.02 -8.02
C GLN A 184 29.88 -9.55 -7.51
N THR A 185 29.44 -8.98 -6.39
CA THR A 185 28.09 -9.20 -5.86
C THR A 185 27.23 -7.99 -6.22
N LEU A 186 26.08 -8.24 -6.81
CA LEU A 186 25.08 -7.25 -7.20
C LEU A 186 23.84 -7.39 -6.32
N ASP A 187 23.09 -6.31 -6.16
CA ASP A 187 21.77 -6.34 -5.53
C ASP A 187 20.70 -6.61 -6.60
N ALA A 188 20.08 -7.79 -6.53
CA ALA A 188 18.96 -8.13 -7.39
C ALA A 188 17.65 -7.65 -6.78
N HIS A 189 16.99 -6.73 -7.45
CA HIS A 189 15.63 -6.29 -7.15
C HIS A 189 14.65 -7.13 -7.97
N ILE A 190 14.00 -8.07 -7.32
CA ILE A 190 13.12 -9.07 -7.93
C ILE A 190 11.68 -8.61 -7.75
N GLY A 191 11.09 -8.06 -8.81
CA GLY A 191 9.69 -7.70 -8.87
C GLY A 191 8.83 -8.82 -9.49
N GLU A 192 7.52 -8.62 -9.58
CA GLU A 192 6.60 -9.61 -10.19
C GLU A 192 6.86 -9.84 -11.69
N ARG A 193 7.34 -8.85 -12.40
CA ARG A 193 7.49 -8.88 -13.86
C ARG A 193 8.89 -8.56 -14.34
N VAL A 194 9.71 -7.95 -13.50
CA VAL A 194 11.00 -7.41 -13.87
C VAL A 194 12.02 -7.76 -12.80
N VAL A 195 13.20 -8.15 -13.21
CA VAL A 195 14.38 -8.28 -12.37
C VAL A 195 15.34 -7.16 -12.75
N GLN A 196 15.78 -6.39 -11.78
CA GLN A 196 16.77 -5.32 -11.96
C GLN A 196 17.99 -5.62 -11.13
N LEU A 197 19.17 -5.46 -11.71
CA LEU A 197 20.45 -5.72 -11.05
C LEU A 197 21.16 -4.38 -10.84
N PHE A 198 21.57 -4.14 -9.59
CA PHE A 198 22.25 -2.91 -9.18
C PHE A 198 23.63 -3.19 -8.63
N CYS A 199 24.58 -2.32 -8.95
CA CYS A 199 25.90 -2.25 -8.33
C CYS A 199 26.05 -0.88 -7.68
N SER A 200 26.22 -0.82 -6.36
CA SER A 200 26.34 0.46 -5.63
C SER A 200 25.26 1.50 -6.01
N GLN A 201 24.02 1.06 -6.13
CA GLN A 201 22.83 1.86 -6.53
C GLN A 201 22.74 2.23 -8.02
N GLU A 202 23.72 1.86 -8.84
CA GLU A 202 23.67 2.04 -10.30
C GLU A 202 22.97 0.83 -10.94
N LEU A 203 21.99 1.08 -11.82
CA LEU A 203 21.31 0.02 -12.58
C LEU A 203 22.27 -0.56 -13.63
N VAL A 204 22.52 -1.87 -13.53
CA VAL A 204 23.47 -2.60 -14.36
C VAL A 204 22.77 -3.37 -15.48
N ALA A 205 21.65 -3.99 -15.17
CA ALA A 205 20.85 -4.81 -16.09
C ALA A 205 19.38 -4.89 -15.65
N THR A 206 18.50 -5.15 -16.62
CA THR A 206 17.05 -5.35 -16.43
C THR A 206 16.57 -6.53 -17.25
#